data_1ea0ba75df36316351cec5d82448f388
#
_entry.id   1ea0ba75df36316351cec5d82448f388
#
_cell.length_a   1.000
_cell.length_b   1.000
_cell.length_c   1.000
_cell.angle_alpha   90.00
_cell.angle_beta   90.00
_cell.angle_gamma   90.00
#
_symmetry.space_group_name_H-M   'P 1'
#
loop_
_entity.id
_entity.type
_entity.pdbx_description
1 polymer ?
#
loop_
_entity_poly.entity_id
_entity_poly.type
_entity_poly.pdbx_seq_one_letter_code
_entity_poly.pdbx_strand_id
1 'polypeptide(L)'
;MPDQSQTSPSAFVCEGGLVKSRSTFIMQPGQALELLNFEPDIEGGYRRINGFRKHCNHIVPQTSSSSEKILMVAFFNNNIVAARGEKIFSSASTELAIAITSSATMSGSGTITVDSTTGFSSSGTLQIDSEIFTYTGVTSTTFTGVTRATSSTTAAAHLVDSAVSESWTERDTGRTNAGKYTFERFNFDGNEKIIVTDGTNDPTVFNTSFSATDVTESSVEGAKFVTAFK
;
A
#
# COMPACT_ATOMS: atom_id res chain seq x y z
N MET A 1 -41.90 3.82 51.73
CA MET A 1 -40.78 4.40 50.95
C MET A 1 -40.47 3.42 49.86
N PRO A 2 -40.50 3.79 48.60
CA PRO A 2 -40.12 2.85 47.57
C PRO A 2 -38.61 2.61 47.63
N ASP A 3 -38.26 1.33 47.65
CA ASP A 3 -36.90 0.82 47.63
C ASP A 3 -36.20 1.28 46.36
N GLN A 4 -35.23 2.17 46.50
CA GLN A 4 -34.37 2.57 45.40
C GLN A 4 -33.34 1.46 45.16
N SER A 5 -33.64 0.54 44.27
CA SER A 5 -32.63 -0.41 43.82
C SER A 5 -31.49 0.37 43.14
N GLN A 6 -30.39 0.53 43.86
CA GLN A 6 -29.16 1.03 43.28
C GLN A 6 -28.65 -0.01 42.26
N THR A 7 -28.86 0.26 40.99
CA THR A 7 -28.15 -0.45 39.95
C THR A 7 -26.71 0.03 39.94
N SER A 8 -25.82 -0.75 40.52
CA SER A 8 -24.38 -0.53 40.36
C SER A 8 -24.04 -0.71 38.87
N PRO A 9 -23.44 0.28 38.22
CA PRO A 9 -22.95 0.08 36.88
C PRO A 9 -21.85 -0.99 36.89
N SER A 10 -22.10 -2.12 36.29
CA SER A 10 -21.06 -3.12 36.09
C SER A 10 -20.23 -2.73 34.84
N ALA A 11 -18.96 -2.41 35.06
CA ALA A 11 -18.03 -2.23 33.96
C ALA A 11 -17.69 -3.60 33.34
N PHE A 12 -17.95 -3.78 32.08
CA PHE A 12 -17.53 -4.94 31.32
C PHE A 12 -16.19 -4.63 30.62
N VAL A 13 -15.12 -5.24 31.14
CA VAL A 13 -13.77 -5.00 30.59
C VAL A 13 -13.48 -6.06 29.55
N CYS A 14 -13.26 -5.63 28.29
CA CYS A 14 -13.00 -6.49 27.15
C CYS A 14 -11.49 -6.71 26.96
N GLU A 15 -10.81 -7.40 27.89
CA GLU A 15 -9.36 -7.64 27.84
C GLU A 15 -8.98 -9.06 27.41
N GLY A 16 -9.95 -9.95 27.24
CA GLY A 16 -9.70 -11.38 27.10
C GLY A 16 -9.28 -11.86 25.72
N GLY A 17 -9.26 -11.01 24.70
CA GLY A 17 -8.86 -11.35 23.33
C GLY A 17 -9.87 -12.24 22.58
N LEU A 18 -9.53 -12.57 21.34
CA LEU A 18 -10.30 -13.49 20.49
C LEU A 18 -9.94 -14.94 20.82
N VAL A 19 -10.91 -15.72 21.27
CA VAL A 19 -10.71 -17.13 21.65
C VAL A 19 -11.61 -18.04 20.83
N LYS A 20 -11.04 -18.71 19.83
CA LYS A 20 -11.74 -19.67 18.95
C LYS A 20 -11.57 -21.14 19.36
N SER A 21 -10.66 -21.43 20.26
CA SER A 21 -10.28 -22.81 20.60
C SER A 21 -10.98 -23.37 21.84
N ARG A 22 -11.83 -22.58 22.51
CA ARG A 22 -12.53 -23.00 23.73
C ARG A 22 -14.04 -23.08 23.53
N SER A 23 -14.68 -23.94 24.28
CA SER A 23 -16.15 -23.99 24.37
C SER A 23 -16.68 -22.69 24.99
N THR A 24 -17.80 -22.19 24.50
CA THR A 24 -18.50 -21.02 25.03
C THR A 24 -18.81 -21.11 26.53
N PHE A 25 -18.94 -22.32 27.06
CA PHE A 25 -19.25 -22.56 28.47
C PHE A 25 -18.07 -22.28 29.42
N ILE A 26 -16.84 -22.22 28.91
CA ILE A 26 -15.63 -22.01 29.73
C ILE A 26 -14.90 -20.70 29.37
N MET A 27 -15.58 -19.82 28.65
CA MET A 27 -15.03 -18.49 28.30
C MET A 27 -14.98 -17.63 29.56
N GLN A 28 -13.88 -16.90 29.67
CA GLN A 28 -13.73 -15.88 30.71
C GLN A 28 -14.45 -14.58 30.32
N PRO A 29 -14.93 -13.80 31.25
CA PRO A 29 -15.46 -12.48 31.00
C PRO A 29 -14.45 -11.64 30.18
N GLY A 30 -14.92 -10.91 29.17
CA GLY A 30 -14.08 -10.09 28.34
C GLY A 30 -13.45 -10.80 27.13
N GLN A 31 -13.61 -12.12 26.99
CA GLN A 31 -13.21 -12.86 25.80
C GLN A 31 -14.28 -12.77 24.70
N ALA A 32 -13.86 -12.70 23.45
CA ALA A 32 -14.74 -12.67 22.28
C ALA A 32 -14.57 -13.93 21.42
N LEU A 33 -15.66 -14.46 20.90
CA LEU A 33 -15.67 -15.54 19.92
C LEU A 33 -15.46 -15.03 18.50
N GLU A 34 -15.91 -13.81 18.26
CA GLU A 34 -15.81 -13.14 16.97
C GLU A 34 -15.53 -11.66 17.20
N LEU A 35 -14.59 -11.14 16.46
CA LEU A 35 -14.24 -9.72 16.43
C LEU A 35 -14.33 -9.25 14.97
N LEU A 36 -15.34 -8.46 14.67
CA LEU A 36 -15.52 -7.86 13.36
C LEU A 36 -15.22 -6.36 13.44
N ASN A 37 -14.22 -5.92 12.70
CA ASN A 37 -13.75 -4.53 12.67
C ASN A 37 -13.21 -4.02 14.02
N PHE A 38 -12.69 -4.92 14.86
CA PHE A 38 -11.98 -4.59 16.10
C PHE A 38 -10.65 -5.32 16.16
N GLU A 39 -9.67 -4.71 16.80
CA GLU A 39 -8.38 -5.28 17.10
C GLU A 39 -8.08 -5.11 18.59
N PRO A 40 -7.24 -5.99 19.19
CA PRO A 40 -6.78 -5.78 20.56
C PRO A 40 -6.02 -4.46 20.68
N ASP A 41 -6.29 -3.68 21.74
CA ASP A 41 -5.54 -2.48 22.04
C ASP A 41 -4.34 -2.79 22.93
N ILE A 42 -3.24 -2.06 22.73
CA ILE A 42 -2.00 -2.20 23.53
C ILE A 42 -2.25 -1.80 24.99
N GLU A 43 -3.17 -0.88 25.23
CA GLU A 43 -3.56 -0.41 26.57
C GLU A 43 -4.62 -1.32 27.24
N GLY A 44 -4.97 -2.42 26.59
CA GLY A 44 -6.02 -3.34 27.02
C GLY A 44 -7.37 -3.06 26.38
N GLY A 45 -8.22 -4.11 26.26
CA GLY A 45 -9.51 -4.02 25.61
C GLY A 45 -9.45 -4.17 24.08
N TYR A 46 -10.46 -3.63 23.42
CA TYR A 46 -10.59 -3.67 21.96
C TYR A 46 -10.84 -2.28 21.44
N ARG A 47 -10.10 -1.91 20.42
CA ARG A 47 -10.38 -0.71 19.64
C ARG A 47 -10.96 -1.07 18.28
N ARG A 48 -11.77 -0.20 17.73
CA ARG A 48 -12.23 -0.31 16.37
C ARG A 48 -11.03 -0.11 15.43
N ILE A 49 -10.85 -1.00 14.46
CA ILE A 49 -9.86 -0.75 13.41
C ILE A 49 -10.19 0.55 12.69
N ASN A 50 -9.17 1.33 12.42
CA ASN A 50 -9.33 2.54 11.62
C ASN A 50 -9.91 2.17 10.25
N GLY A 51 -10.71 3.07 9.70
CA GLY A 51 -11.17 2.93 8.33
C GLY A 51 -9.98 2.81 7.39
N PHE A 52 -10.18 2.12 6.27
CA PHE A 52 -9.22 2.07 5.19
C PHE A 52 -9.79 2.80 3.99
N ARG A 53 -8.93 3.43 3.23
CA ARG A 53 -9.29 3.98 1.93
C ARG A 53 -8.49 3.26 0.84
N LYS A 54 -9.03 3.28 -0.34
CA LYS A 54 -8.37 2.72 -1.50
C LYS A 54 -7.10 3.54 -1.80
N HIS A 55 -5.97 2.85 -1.95
CA HIS A 55 -4.70 3.49 -2.27
C HIS A 55 -4.77 4.22 -3.62
N CYS A 56 -5.29 3.54 -4.65
CA CYS A 56 -5.50 4.11 -5.98
C CYS A 56 -6.61 3.37 -6.71
N ASN A 57 -7.12 3.94 -7.81
CA ASN A 57 -8.06 3.26 -8.68
C ASN A 57 -7.38 2.44 -9.78
N HIS A 58 -6.07 2.57 -9.94
CA HIS A 58 -5.31 1.75 -10.87
C HIS A 58 -5.24 0.31 -10.39
N ILE A 59 -5.68 -0.61 -11.23
CA ILE A 59 -5.52 -2.05 -10.98
C ILE A 59 -4.09 -2.41 -11.37
N VAL A 60 -3.41 -3.24 -10.56
CA VAL A 60 -2.11 -3.81 -10.93
C VAL A 60 -2.28 -4.52 -12.28
N PRO A 61 -1.51 -4.17 -13.33
CA PRO A 61 -1.69 -4.73 -14.65
C PRO A 61 -1.62 -6.26 -14.66
N GLN A 62 -2.42 -6.86 -15.50
CA GLN A 62 -2.35 -8.31 -15.79
C GLN A 62 -1.28 -8.56 -16.84
N THR A 63 -0.65 -9.72 -16.79
CA THR A 63 0.43 -10.06 -17.71
C THR A 63 -0.01 -11.02 -18.82
N SER A 64 -0.77 -12.06 -18.49
CA SER A 64 -1.16 -13.09 -19.45
C SER A 64 -2.58 -13.60 -19.31
N SER A 65 -3.21 -13.45 -18.14
CA SER A 65 -4.51 -14.07 -17.83
C SER A 65 -5.37 -13.18 -16.95
N SER A 66 -6.67 -13.14 -17.20
CA SER A 66 -7.66 -12.41 -16.40
C SER A 66 -7.81 -12.92 -14.95
N SER A 67 -7.31 -14.11 -14.66
CA SER A 67 -7.40 -14.76 -13.35
C SER A 67 -6.14 -14.65 -12.50
N GLU A 68 -5.12 -13.90 -12.94
CA GLU A 68 -3.89 -13.73 -12.17
C GLU A 68 -4.14 -13.06 -10.84
N LYS A 69 -3.60 -13.67 -9.78
CA LYS A 69 -3.66 -13.17 -8.42
C LYS A 69 -2.53 -12.22 -8.14
N ILE A 70 -2.73 -11.35 -7.17
CA ILE A 70 -1.62 -10.61 -6.54
C ILE A 70 -0.85 -11.62 -5.68
N LEU A 71 0.42 -11.78 -5.96
CA LEU A 71 1.31 -12.76 -5.32
C LEU A 71 2.13 -12.14 -4.18
N MET A 72 2.35 -10.82 -4.26
CA MET A 72 3.07 -10.05 -3.23
C MET A 72 2.53 -8.63 -3.19
N VAL A 73 2.54 -8.02 -2.00
CA VAL A 73 2.43 -6.57 -1.80
C VAL A 73 3.46 -6.18 -0.75
N ALA A 74 4.30 -5.22 -1.07
CA ALA A 74 5.33 -4.66 -0.19
C ALA A 74 5.30 -3.12 -0.27
N PHE A 75 5.89 -2.46 0.72
CA PHE A 75 6.10 -1.03 0.70
C PHE A 75 7.61 -0.73 0.72
N PHE A 76 8.08 0.00 -0.26
CA PHE A 76 9.50 0.34 -0.40
C PHE A 76 9.65 1.71 -1.07
N ASN A 77 10.50 2.56 -0.51
CA ASN A 77 10.82 3.89 -1.04
C ASN A 77 9.58 4.69 -1.50
N ASN A 78 8.60 4.82 -0.63
CA ASN A 78 7.33 5.53 -0.86
C ASN A 78 6.48 4.95 -2.03
N ASN A 79 6.73 3.70 -2.40
CA ASN A 79 5.96 2.97 -3.40
C ASN A 79 5.33 1.72 -2.81
N ILE A 80 4.16 1.37 -3.31
CA ILE A 80 3.66 0.01 -3.19
C ILE A 80 4.29 -0.80 -4.32
N VAL A 81 4.91 -1.91 -3.94
CA VAL A 81 5.46 -2.91 -4.86
C VAL A 81 4.53 -4.11 -4.88
N ALA A 82 4.09 -4.53 -6.04
CA ALA A 82 3.18 -5.66 -6.18
C ALA A 82 3.68 -6.63 -7.25
N ALA A 83 3.68 -7.93 -6.93
CA ALA A 83 3.91 -8.99 -7.92
C ALA A 83 2.55 -9.52 -8.41
N ARG A 84 2.40 -9.62 -9.72
CA ARG A 84 1.23 -10.21 -10.37
C ARG A 84 1.65 -10.92 -11.66
N GLY A 85 1.22 -12.18 -11.79
CA GLY A 85 1.61 -12.98 -12.94
C GLY A 85 3.12 -13.15 -13.03
N GLU A 86 3.68 -12.77 -14.16
CA GLU A 86 5.11 -12.89 -14.48
C GLU A 86 5.90 -11.61 -14.23
N LYS A 87 5.31 -10.63 -13.54
CA LYS A 87 5.89 -9.29 -13.42
C LYS A 87 5.81 -8.72 -12.00
N ILE A 88 6.72 -7.81 -11.72
CA ILE A 88 6.71 -6.97 -10.52
C ILE A 88 6.48 -5.52 -10.97
N PHE A 89 5.59 -4.85 -10.27
CA PHE A 89 5.18 -3.47 -10.51
C PHE A 89 5.41 -2.61 -9.28
N SER A 90 5.59 -1.31 -9.48
CA SER A 90 5.52 -0.32 -8.41
C SER A 90 4.56 0.81 -8.74
N SER A 91 4.01 1.45 -7.72
CA SER A 91 3.18 2.65 -7.83
C SER A 91 3.50 3.57 -6.65
N ALA A 92 3.95 4.79 -6.95
CA ALA A 92 4.15 5.82 -5.96
C ALA A 92 2.83 6.44 -5.52
N SER A 93 2.77 6.90 -4.26
CA SER A 93 1.64 7.67 -3.76
C SER A 93 2.08 8.73 -2.76
N THR A 94 1.27 9.78 -2.67
CA THR A 94 1.43 10.90 -1.75
C THR A 94 0.05 11.47 -1.43
N GLU A 95 0.00 12.54 -0.67
CA GLU A 95 -1.23 13.29 -0.36
C GLU A 95 -1.17 14.70 -0.95
N LEU A 96 -2.33 15.22 -1.32
CA LEU A 96 -2.47 16.56 -1.88
C LEU A 96 -2.31 17.60 -0.76
N ALA A 97 -1.28 18.43 -0.85
CA ALA A 97 -1.01 19.46 0.15
C ALA A 97 -1.88 20.72 -0.03
N ILE A 98 -2.37 20.98 -1.24
CA ILE A 98 -3.23 22.13 -1.56
C ILE A 98 -4.41 21.66 -2.38
N ALA A 99 -5.63 22.00 -1.95
CA ALA A 99 -6.86 21.65 -2.66
C ALA A 99 -6.89 22.17 -4.11
N ILE A 100 -7.46 21.39 -5.01
CA ILE A 100 -7.68 21.78 -6.41
C ILE A 100 -9.15 22.07 -6.60
N THR A 101 -9.48 23.26 -7.12
CA THR A 101 -10.88 23.62 -7.44
C THR A 101 -11.29 22.99 -8.78
N SER A 102 -12.58 22.73 -8.96
CA SER A 102 -13.10 22.20 -10.24
C SER A 102 -12.86 23.14 -11.42
N SER A 103 -12.76 24.46 -11.16
CA SER A 103 -12.52 25.50 -12.16
C SER A 103 -11.04 25.76 -12.45
N ALA A 104 -10.10 25.12 -11.73
CA ALA A 104 -8.67 25.29 -11.98
C ALA A 104 -8.32 24.83 -13.41
N THR A 105 -7.68 25.70 -14.17
CA THR A 105 -7.23 25.40 -15.55
C THR A 105 -5.80 24.90 -15.51
N MET A 106 -5.58 23.68 -15.98
CA MET A 106 -4.25 23.08 -16.11
C MET A 106 -4.13 22.45 -17.49
N SER A 107 -3.40 23.12 -18.38
CA SER A 107 -3.22 22.71 -19.78
C SER A 107 -1.75 22.77 -20.14
N GLY A 108 -0.96 21.83 -19.58
CA GLY A 108 0.49 21.72 -19.82
C GLY A 108 1.36 22.74 -19.06
N SER A 109 0.76 23.65 -18.29
CA SER A 109 1.46 24.62 -17.46
C SER A 109 1.01 24.64 -15.99
N GLY A 110 0.08 23.76 -15.64
CA GLY A 110 -0.42 23.63 -14.26
C GLY A 110 0.62 23.06 -13.31
N THR A 111 0.35 23.25 -12.01
CA THR A 111 1.13 22.66 -10.92
C THR A 111 0.20 21.99 -9.91
N ILE A 112 0.64 20.87 -9.34
CA ILE A 112 -0.02 20.19 -8.22
C ILE A 112 0.97 20.12 -7.08
N THR A 113 0.61 20.68 -5.92
CA THR A 113 1.43 20.65 -4.72
C THR A 113 1.00 19.49 -3.84
N VAL A 114 1.96 18.67 -3.44
CA VAL A 114 1.82 17.45 -2.64
C VAL A 114 2.81 17.45 -1.48
N ASP A 115 2.65 16.54 -0.53
CA ASP A 115 3.56 16.45 0.61
C ASP A 115 4.97 16.02 0.19
N SER A 116 5.08 15.09 -0.76
CA SER A 116 6.36 14.63 -1.29
C SER A 116 6.18 14.01 -2.67
N THR A 117 7.14 14.22 -3.56
CA THR A 117 7.22 13.53 -4.86
C THR A 117 8.24 12.39 -4.85
N THR A 118 8.78 12.04 -3.67
CA THR A 118 9.74 10.92 -3.55
C THR A 118 9.12 9.63 -4.06
N GLY A 119 9.84 8.92 -4.93
CA GLY A 119 9.40 7.66 -5.53
C GLY A 119 8.61 7.80 -6.82
N PHE A 120 8.17 9.01 -7.19
CA PHE A 120 7.50 9.27 -8.47
C PHE A 120 8.50 9.36 -9.62
N SER A 121 8.04 9.01 -10.80
CA SER A 121 8.78 9.20 -12.05
C SER A 121 8.96 10.70 -12.37
N SER A 122 9.94 11.06 -13.19
CA SER A 122 10.15 12.46 -13.59
C SER A 122 9.02 13.05 -14.45
N SER A 123 8.22 12.20 -15.07
CA SER A 123 7.01 12.52 -15.84
C SER A 123 6.09 11.32 -15.89
N GLY A 124 4.80 11.51 -16.09
CA GLY A 124 3.87 10.39 -16.12
C GLY A 124 2.41 10.77 -15.97
N THR A 125 1.65 9.87 -15.39
CA THR A 125 0.22 9.99 -15.17
C THR A 125 -0.09 9.85 -13.69
N LEU A 126 -0.85 10.79 -13.16
CA LEU A 126 -1.37 10.79 -11.79
C LEU A 126 -2.87 10.52 -11.79
N GLN A 127 -3.35 9.95 -10.71
CA GLN A 127 -4.76 9.89 -10.39
C GLN A 127 -5.03 10.51 -9.02
N ILE A 128 -6.05 11.37 -8.98
CA ILE A 128 -6.62 11.91 -7.74
C ILE A 128 -8.12 11.63 -7.81
N ASP A 129 -8.64 10.88 -6.84
CA ASP A 129 -10.01 10.37 -6.87
C ASP A 129 -10.33 9.64 -8.19
N SER A 130 -11.21 10.19 -9.02
CA SER A 130 -11.58 9.65 -10.33
C SER A 130 -10.97 10.42 -11.51
N GLU A 131 -10.24 11.50 -11.26
CA GLU A 131 -9.63 12.32 -12.30
C GLU A 131 -8.20 11.87 -12.59
N ILE A 132 -7.84 11.86 -13.87
CA ILE A 132 -6.50 11.53 -14.36
C ILE A 132 -5.82 12.80 -14.86
N PHE A 133 -4.57 12.96 -14.45
CA PHE A 133 -3.68 14.06 -14.82
C PHE A 133 -2.44 13.51 -15.50
N THR A 134 -1.87 14.27 -16.41
CA THR A 134 -0.50 14.04 -16.86
C THR A 134 0.41 15.14 -16.36
N TYR A 135 1.69 14.84 -16.15
CA TYR A 135 2.70 15.81 -15.73
C TYR A 135 4.01 15.57 -16.47
N THR A 136 4.83 16.61 -16.62
CA THR A 136 6.09 16.55 -17.37
C THR A 136 7.32 16.86 -16.54
N GLY A 137 7.17 17.19 -15.25
CA GLY A 137 8.28 17.45 -14.35
C GLY A 137 7.88 17.35 -12.89
N VAL A 138 8.87 17.18 -12.01
CA VAL A 138 8.71 17.12 -10.56
C VAL A 138 9.75 17.98 -9.86
N THR A 139 9.37 18.55 -8.71
CA THR A 139 10.27 19.07 -7.70
C THR A 139 10.11 18.21 -6.45
N SER A 140 10.66 18.57 -5.31
CA SER A 140 10.52 17.80 -4.06
C SER A 140 9.07 17.68 -3.57
N THR A 141 8.20 18.63 -3.93
CA THR A 141 6.81 18.69 -3.44
C THR A 141 5.81 19.13 -4.50
N THR A 142 6.20 19.18 -5.76
CA THR A 142 5.30 19.71 -6.80
C THR A 142 5.46 18.94 -8.11
N PHE A 143 4.33 18.57 -8.70
CA PHE A 143 4.27 18.16 -10.10
C PHE A 143 4.09 19.40 -10.98
N THR A 144 4.84 19.50 -12.09
CA THR A 144 4.85 20.62 -13.00
C THR A 144 4.49 20.19 -14.42
N GLY A 145 4.09 21.15 -15.26
CA GLY A 145 3.64 20.84 -16.61
C GLY A 145 2.37 19.99 -16.62
N VAL A 146 1.48 20.24 -15.68
CA VAL A 146 0.30 19.41 -15.45
C VAL A 146 -0.79 19.74 -16.44
N THR A 147 -1.40 18.69 -17.00
CA THR A 147 -2.66 18.72 -17.74
C THR A 147 -3.67 17.86 -16.99
N ARG A 148 -4.86 18.39 -16.73
CA ARG A 148 -5.94 17.69 -16.05
C ARG A 148 -7.00 17.13 -16.98
N ALA A 149 -7.90 16.32 -16.44
CA ALA A 149 -9.01 15.71 -17.18
C ALA A 149 -8.54 14.90 -18.41
N THR A 150 -7.40 14.24 -18.31
CA THR A 150 -6.87 13.38 -19.35
C THR A 150 -7.54 12.01 -19.36
N SER A 151 -7.31 11.20 -20.39
CA SER A 151 -7.87 9.83 -20.49
C SER A 151 -9.39 9.78 -20.34
N SER A 152 -10.10 10.77 -20.91
CA SER A 152 -11.58 10.86 -20.87
C SER A 152 -12.18 11.01 -19.46
N THR A 153 -11.41 11.51 -18.52
CA THR A 153 -11.92 11.89 -17.19
C THR A 153 -12.43 13.32 -17.19
N THR A 154 -13.17 13.70 -16.15
CA THR A 154 -13.76 15.04 -16.00
C THR A 154 -13.08 15.77 -14.85
N ALA A 155 -12.79 17.06 -15.05
CA ALA A 155 -12.23 17.91 -14.03
C ALA A 155 -13.17 18.04 -12.82
N ALA A 156 -12.67 17.76 -11.64
CA ALA A 156 -13.40 17.78 -10.38
C ALA A 156 -12.65 18.59 -9.31
N ALA A 157 -13.33 18.92 -8.22
CA ALA A 157 -12.65 19.46 -7.04
C ALA A 157 -12.01 18.35 -6.25
N HIS A 158 -10.79 18.58 -5.74
CA HIS A 158 -10.04 17.67 -4.87
C HIS A 158 -9.67 18.40 -3.58
N LEU A 159 -9.90 17.76 -2.45
CA LEU A 159 -9.60 18.33 -1.14
C LEU A 159 -8.13 18.11 -0.77
N VAL A 160 -7.63 18.88 0.18
CA VAL A 160 -6.38 18.58 0.87
C VAL A 160 -6.45 17.17 1.43
N ASP A 161 -5.32 16.48 1.51
CA ASP A 161 -5.17 15.09 1.94
C ASP A 161 -5.84 14.05 1.01
N SER A 162 -6.34 14.47 -0.17
CA SER A 162 -6.73 13.50 -1.21
C SER A 162 -5.51 12.71 -1.69
N ALA A 163 -5.69 11.39 -1.82
CA ALA A 163 -4.60 10.52 -2.29
C ALA A 163 -4.26 10.82 -3.76
N VAL A 164 -2.97 11.03 -4.00
CA VAL A 164 -2.37 11.20 -5.32
C VAL A 164 -1.54 9.95 -5.61
N SER A 165 -1.84 9.22 -6.67
CA SER A 165 -1.12 7.99 -7.02
C SER A 165 -0.66 8.01 -8.46
N GLU A 166 0.52 7.43 -8.71
CA GLU A 166 1.04 7.17 -10.04
C GLU A 166 0.46 5.86 -10.60
N SER A 167 0.36 5.76 -11.92
CA SER A 167 0.04 4.49 -12.59
C SER A 167 1.12 3.44 -12.28
N TRP A 168 0.71 2.16 -12.26
CA TRP A 168 1.64 1.05 -12.04
C TRP A 168 2.71 1.01 -13.13
N THR A 169 3.96 1.02 -12.73
CA THR A 169 5.14 0.90 -13.61
C THR A 169 5.74 -0.50 -13.45
N GLU A 170 5.97 -1.18 -14.57
CA GLU A 170 6.68 -2.45 -14.61
C GLU A 170 8.13 -2.25 -14.18
N ARG A 171 8.61 -3.11 -13.27
CA ARG A 171 9.95 -3.03 -12.70
C ARG A 171 10.76 -4.29 -12.96
N ASP A 172 10.08 -5.41 -13.16
CA ASP A 172 10.70 -6.69 -13.48
C ASP A 172 9.72 -7.57 -14.26
N THR A 173 10.23 -8.46 -15.10
CA THR A 173 9.45 -9.34 -15.99
C THR A 173 10.14 -10.68 -16.20
N GLY A 174 9.42 -11.63 -16.81
CA GLY A 174 9.95 -12.95 -17.13
C GLY A 174 9.99 -13.92 -15.96
N ARG A 175 9.27 -13.62 -14.88
CA ARG A 175 9.17 -14.49 -13.72
C ARG A 175 8.16 -15.61 -13.94
N THR A 176 8.28 -16.67 -13.19
CA THR A 176 7.34 -17.80 -13.23
C THR A 176 6.06 -17.46 -12.47
N ASN A 177 4.91 -17.55 -13.14
CA ASN A 177 3.59 -17.26 -12.57
C ASN A 177 3.10 -18.37 -11.62
N ALA A 178 3.84 -18.67 -10.56
CA ALA A 178 3.43 -19.67 -9.58
C ALA A 178 4.07 -19.47 -8.20
N GLY A 179 4.88 -18.47 -8.04
CA GLY A 179 5.70 -18.26 -6.85
C GLY A 179 4.92 -17.82 -5.62
N LYS A 180 5.38 -18.20 -4.47
CA LYS A 180 5.02 -17.57 -3.21
C LYS A 180 6.09 -16.57 -2.85
N TYR A 181 5.83 -15.33 -3.10
CA TYR A 181 6.79 -14.26 -2.87
C TYR A 181 7.05 -14.00 -1.40
N THR A 182 8.31 -13.77 -1.07
CA THR A 182 8.77 -13.16 0.19
C THR A 182 9.69 -12.00 -0.15
N PHE A 183 9.81 -11.06 0.75
CA PHE A 183 10.68 -9.90 0.57
C PHE A 183 11.29 -9.48 1.90
N GLU A 184 12.45 -8.82 1.81
CA GLU A 184 13.12 -8.18 2.93
C GLU A 184 13.68 -6.83 2.49
N ARG A 185 13.57 -5.83 3.36
CA ARG A 185 14.22 -4.53 3.16
C ARG A 185 15.51 -4.50 3.96
N PHE A 186 16.54 -4.07 3.34
CA PHE A 186 17.87 -3.98 3.95
C PHE A 186 18.61 -2.72 3.51
N ASN A 187 19.31 -2.11 4.46
CA ASN A 187 20.17 -0.98 4.19
C ASN A 187 21.63 -1.46 4.15
N PHE A 188 22.19 -1.54 2.94
CA PHE A 188 23.60 -1.88 2.71
C PHE A 188 24.41 -0.59 2.63
N ASP A 189 25.18 -0.27 3.68
CA ASP A 189 26.09 0.90 3.72
C ASP A 189 25.43 2.22 3.32
N GLY A 190 24.23 2.49 3.83
CA GLY A 190 23.46 3.69 3.50
C GLY A 190 22.64 3.57 2.21
N ASN A 191 22.70 2.42 1.51
CA ASN A 191 21.92 2.14 0.31
C ASN A 191 20.75 1.20 0.63
N GLU A 192 19.57 1.75 0.83
CA GLU A 192 18.38 0.96 1.07
C GLU A 192 17.99 0.17 -0.18
N LYS A 193 17.71 -1.11 0.00
CA LYS A 193 17.29 -2.04 -1.04
C LYS A 193 16.15 -2.92 -0.56
N ILE A 194 15.37 -3.45 -1.49
CA ILE A 194 14.42 -4.53 -1.25
C ILE A 194 14.85 -5.74 -2.06
N ILE A 195 14.92 -6.89 -1.41
CA ILE A 195 15.20 -8.17 -2.04
C ILE A 195 13.90 -8.95 -2.11
N VAL A 196 13.59 -9.51 -3.25
CA VAL A 196 12.36 -10.28 -3.51
C VAL A 196 12.74 -11.68 -3.96
N THR A 197 12.11 -12.70 -3.38
CA THR A 197 12.25 -14.10 -3.77
C THR A 197 10.88 -14.72 -4.00
N ASP A 198 10.77 -15.72 -4.89
CA ASP A 198 9.51 -16.38 -5.22
C ASP A 198 9.56 -17.92 -5.16
N GLY A 199 10.71 -18.47 -4.83
CA GLY A 199 10.92 -19.91 -4.71
C GLY A 199 11.14 -20.64 -6.04
N THR A 200 11.28 -19.92 -7.15
CA THR A 200 11.46 -20.48 -8.48
C THR A 200 12.53 -19.77 -9.28
N ASN A 201 12.50 -18.45 -9.32
CA ASN A 201 13.45 -17.62 -10.05
C ASN A 201 14.58 -17.14 -9.14
N ASP A 202 15.62 -16.57 -9.73
CA ASP A 202 16.66 -15.89 -8.99
C ASP A 202 16.08 -14.76 -8.12
N PRO A 203 16.63 -14.54 -6.92
CA PRO A 203 16.26 -13.39 -6.12
C PRO A 203 16.55 -12.08 -6.85
N THR A 204 15.60 -11.15 -6.86
CA THR A 204 15.79 -9.84 -7.48
C THR A 204 15.95 -8.77 -6.41
N VAL A 205 16.95 -7.91 -6.58
CA VAL A 205 17.25 -6.76 -5.72
C VAL A 205 16.84 -5.49 -6.44
N PHE A 206 16.00 -4.68 -5.81
CA PHE A 206 15.68 -3.33 -6.27
C PHE A 206 16.37 -2.30 -5.39
N ASN A 207 16.97 -1.30 -6.01
CA ASN A 207 17.44 -0.10 -5.34
C ASN A 207 16.32 0.95 -5.19
N THR A 208 16.60 2.09 -4.61
CA THR A 208 15.63 3.20 -4.41
C THR A 208 15.14 3.83 -5.71
N SER A 209 15.82 3.61 -6.83
CA SER A 209 15.36 4.02 -8.17
C SER A 209 14.57 2.91 -8.89
N PHE A 210 14.28 1.80 -8.21
CA PHE A 210 13.61 0.62 -8.76
C PHE A 210 14.34 -0.03 -9.96
N SER A 211 15.67 0.14 -10.02
CA SER A 211 16.49 -0.67 -10.92
C SER A 211 16.62 -2.08 -10.35
N ALA A 212 16.20 -3.06 -11.13
CA ALA A 212 16.26 -4.47 -10.78
C ALA A 212 17.66 -5.05 -11.09
N THR A 213 18.14 -5.95 -10.23
CA THR A 213 19.34 -6.75 -10.44
C THR A 213 19.10 -8.13 -9.86
N ASP A 214 19.22 -9.16 -10.69
CA ASP A 214 19.10 -10.55 -10.24
C ASP A 214 20.39 -11.03 -9.56
N VAL A 215 20.21 -11.79 -8.50
CA VAL A 215 21.31 -12.48 -7.79
C VAL A 215 21.50 -13.84 -8.44
N THR A 216 22.41 -13.93 -9.39
CA THR A 216 22.62 -15.09 -10.27
C THR A 216 23.50 -16.19 -9.66
N GLU A 217 23.75 -16.17 -8.35
CA GLU A 217 24.50 -17.20 -7.65
C GLU A 217 23.69 -18.49 -7.55
N SER A 218 24.18 -19.57 -8.13
CA SER A 218 23.47 -20.87 -8.20
C SER A 218 23.07 -21.44 -6.82
N SER A 219 23.74 -21.00 -5.75
CA SER A 219 23.41 -21.40 -4.38
C SER A 219 22.12 -20.78 -3.84
N VAL A 220 21.60 -19.73 -4.46
CA VAL A 220 20.38 -18.99 -4.04
C VAL A 220 19.27 -19.05 -5.08
N GLU A 221 19.50 -19.68 -6.24
CA GLU A 221 18.47 -19.93 -7.23
C GLU A 221 17.25 -20.62 -6.59
N GLY A 222 16.06 -20.12 -6.88
CA GLY A 222 14.82 -20.65 -6.31
C GLY A 222 14.67 -20.46 -4.80
N ALA A 223 15.35 -19.48 -4.21
CA ALA A 223 15.20 -19.16 -2.79
C ALA A 223 13.73 -18.86 -2.44
N LYS A 224 13.23 -19.52 -1.39
CA LYS A 224 11.83 -19.36 -0.94
C LYS A 224 11.65 -18.28 0.11
N PHE A 225 12.71 -17.99 0.85
CA PHE A 225 12.69 -17.03 1.94
C PHE A 225 13.94 -16.18 1.92
N VAL A 226 13.78 -14.93 2.27
CA VAL A 226 14.85 -13.97 2.51
C VAL A 226 14.62 -13.31 3.86
N THR A 227 15.68 -13.07 4.60
CA THR A 227 15.65 -12.33 5.86
C THR A 227 16.99 -11.63 6.08
N ALA A 228 16.95 -10.45 6.66
CA ALA A 228 18.13 -9.75 7.10
C ALA A 228 18.64 -10.37 8.42
N PHE A 229 19.92 -10.66 8.47
CA PHE A 229 20.61 -11.10 9.67
C PHE A 229 21.51 -9.96 10.17
N LYS A 230 21.38 -9.61 11.48
CA LYS A 230 22.21 -8.59 12.15
C LYS A 230 23.24 -9.26 13.03
#